data_0f01f4aa08426177f3e785ef419cfb17
#
_entry.id   0f01f4aa08426177f3e785ef419cfb17
#
_cell.length_a   1.000
_cell.length_b   1.000
_cell.length_c   1.000
_cell.angle_alpha   90.00
_cell.angle_beta   90.00
_cell.angle_gamma   90.00
#
_symmetry.space_group_name_H-M   'P 1'
#
loop_
_entity.id
_entity.type
_entity.pdbx_description
1 polymer ?
#
loop_
_entity_poly.entity_id
_entity_poly.type
_entity_poly.pdbx_seq_one_letter_code
_entity_poly.pdbx_strand_id
1 'polypeptide(L)'
;MQKQSSKQVKTNRITKLPPNARGAALAVLLEVLEEGAYTNLAINKYLRSHALEPVERRLFTELVYGTVKALGTLDWYLEKCVSRPLEQLEKPVLAALRLSAYQLLYMERIPASAACNEAVKLARCVSHEGSAKFVNGVLRGLLRQQQAKELALPDPEADDAGYLALKYCHPRWLVKRWLGPWGKAGTEALLAFNNTSAPICLRTNTLVITRERLLEELAELGAE
;
A
#
# COMPACT_ATOMS: atom_id res chain seq x y z
N MET A 1 21.46 -25.29 7.44
CA MET A 1 21.51 -25.26 5.96
C MET A 1 20.25 -24.70 5.30
N GLN A 2 19.02 -24.96 5.76
CA GLN A 2 17.79 -24.46 5.12
C GLN A 2 17.62 -22.91 5.14
N LYS A 3 18.07 -22.19 6.17
CA LYS A 3 17.97 -20.72 6.27
C LYS A 3 18.89 -19.95 5.29
N GLN A 4 20.02 -20.51 4.89
CA GLN A 4 20.93 -19.89 3.92
C GLN A 4 20.43 -20.03 2.48
N SER A 5 19.81 -21.17 2.13
CA SER A 5 19.21 -21.40 0.81
C SER A 5 18.03 -20.45 0.57
N SER A 6 17.17 -20.22 1.56
CA SER A 6 16.01 -19.32 1.42
C SER A 6 16.42 -17.85 1.27
N LYS A 7 17.48 -17.40 1.94
CA LYS A 7 18.02 -16.03 1.76
C LYS A 7 18.59 -15.82 0.35
N GLN A 8 19.29 -16.82 -0.18
CA GLN A 8 19.92 -16.74 -1.51
C GLN A 8 18.88 -16.72 -2.64
N VAL A 9 17.80 -17.49 -2.51
CA VAL A 9 16.65 -17.48 -3.44
C VAL A 9 15.91 -16.13 -3.39
N LYS A 10 15.74 -15.53 -2.22
CA LYS A 10 15.13 -14.20 -2.05
C LYS A 10 15.97 -13.09 -2.71
N THR A 11 17.27 -13.08 -2.46
CA THR A 11 18.20 -12.10 -3.06
C THR A 11 18.15 -12.18 -4.58
N ASN A 12 18.14 -13.39 -5.16
CA ASN A 12 18.05 -13.61 -6.60
C ASN A 12 16.71 -13.15 -7.23
N ARG A 13 15.62 -13.11 -6.48
CA ARG A 13 14.32 -12.63 -6.98
C ARG A 13 14.25 -11.10 -6.99
N ILE A 14 14.78 -10.44 -5.98
CA ILE A 14 14.79 -8.97 -5.86
C ILE A 14 15.69 -8.33 -6.92
N THR A 15 16.82 -8.96 -7.25
CA THR A 15 17.76 -8.46 -8.29
C THR A 15 17.21 -8.50 -9.71
N LYS A 16 16.10 -9.22 -9.95
CA LYS A 16 15.41 -9.28 -11.25
C LYS A 16 14.30 -8.23 -11.40
N LEU A 17 13.97 -7.51 -10.34
CA LEU A 17 12.93 -6.48 -10.40
C LEU A 17 13.38 -5.29 -11.27
N PRO A 18 12.47 -4.67 -12.03
CA PRO A 18 12.81 -3.50 -12.83
C PRO A 18 13.23 -2.33 -11.94
N PRO A 19 14.25 -1.54 -12.36
CA PRO A 19 14.76 -0.40 -11.59
C PRO A 19 13.85 0.84 -11.75
N ASN A 20 12.58 0.69 -11.41
CA ASN A 20 11.56 1.73 -11.44
C ASN A 20 10.74 1.72 -10.13
N ALA A 21 9.85 2.71 -9.95
CA ALA A 21 9.03 2.84 -8.75
C ALA A 21 8.27 1.56 -8.36
N ARG A 22 7.75 0.81 -9.33
CA ARG A 22 6.96 -0.39 -9.09
C ARG A 22 7.82 -1.58 -8.65
N GLY A 23 8.97 -1.77 -9.29
CA GLY A 23 9.93 -2.79 -8.87
C GLY A 23 10.50 -2.49 -7.48
N ALA A 24 10.87 -1.23 -7.23
CA ALA A 24 11.30 -0.76 -5.92
C ALA A 24 10.22 -0.98 -4.85
N ALA A 25 8.95 -0.63 -5.14
CA ALA A 25 7.83 -0.82 -4.23
C ALA A 25 7.61 -2.30 -3.90
N LEU A 26 7.67 -3.18 -4.89
CA LEU A 26 7.53 -4.62 -4.65
C LEU A 26 8.68 -5.16 -3.78
N ALA A 27 9.92 -4.72 -4.00
CA ALA A 27 11.06 -5.13 -3.18
C ALA A 27 10.86 -4.74 -1.70
N VAL A 28 10.43 -3.50 -1.44
CA VAL A 28 10.17 -3.00 -0.08
C VAL A 28 8.95 -3.67 0.55
N LEU A 29 7.87 -3.88 -0.22
CA LEU A 29 6.69 -4.60 0.27
C LEU A 29 7.00 -6.04 0.70
N LEU A 30 7.90 -6.73 0.00
CA LEU A 30 8.36 -8.06 0.42
C LEU A 30 9.10 -8.02 1.76
N GLU A 31 9.95 -7.01 2.00
CA GLU A 31 10.63 -6.81 3.28
C GLU A 31 9.61 -6.51 4.40
N VAL A 32 8.64 -5.63 4.13
CA VAL A 32 7.61 -5.24 5.11
C VAL A 32 6.66 -6.40 5.43
N LEU A 33 6.09 -7.05 4.40
CA LEU A 33 5.02 -8.04 4.57
C LEU A 33 5.52 -9.44 4.94
N GLU A 34 6.75 -9.80 4.55
CA GLU A 34 7.32 -11.12 4.85
C GLU A 34 8.25 -11.13 6.05
N GLU A 35 8.99 -10.05 6.28
CA GLU A 35 10.02 -9.96 7.33
C GLU A 35 9.58 -9.10 8.52
N GLY A 36 8.43 -8.44 8.42
CA GLY A 36 7.87 -7.59 9.48
C GLY A 36 8.65 -6.28 9.67
N ALA A 37 9.35 -5.81 8.63
CA ALA A 37 10.07 -4.55 8.69
C ALA A 37 9.11 -3.35 8.82
N TYR A 38 9.52 -2.33 9.57
CA TYR A 38 8.77 -1.07 9.62
C TYR A 38 8.82 -0.36 8.27
N THR A 39 7.67 0.00 7.74
CA THR A 39 7.51 0.56 6.39
C THR A 39 8.39 1.78 6.13
N ASN A 40 8.42 2.73 7.07
CA ASN A 40 9.25 3.95 6.96
C ASN A 40 10.75 3.63 6.95
N LEU A 41 11.19 2.66 7.75
CA LEU A 41 12.59 2.25 7.82
C LEU A 41 13.01 1.52 6.53
N ALA A 42 12.15 0.64 6.00
CA ALA A 42 12.41 -0.08 4.76
C ALA A 42 12.47 0.88 3.55
N ILE A 43 11.55 1.85 3.45
CA ILE A 43 11.57 2.90 2.44
C ILE A 43 12.88 3.70 2.52
N ASN A 44 13.25 4.20 3.71
CA ASN A 44 14.47 4.99 3.89
C ASN A 44 15.74 4.19 3.57
N LYS A 45 15.80 2.93 3.98
CA LYS A 45 16.90 2.02 3.64
C LYS A 45 17.04 1.86 2.14
N TYR A 46 15.93 1.61 1.43
CA TYR A 46 15.93 1.48 -0.03
C TYR A 46 16.42 2.75 -0.71
N LEU A 47 15.90 3.93 -0.34
CA LEU A 47 16.24 5.21 -0.94
C LEU A 47 17.69 5.66 -0.67
N ARG A 48 18.34 5.17 0.40
CA ARG A 48 19.76 5.42 0.67
C ARG A 48 20.68 4.60 -0.25
N SER A 49 20.22 3.45 -0.71
CA SER A 49 21.03 2.52 -1.51
C SER A 49 20.70 2.54 -3.00
N HIS A 50 19.58 3.18 -3.40
CA HIS A 50 19.12 3.22 -4.79
C HIS A 50 18.68 4.64 -5.14
N ALA A 51 19.28 5.21 -6.18
CA ALA A 51 18.84 6.49 -6.73
C ALA A 51 17.55 6.27 -7.54
N LEU A 52 16.50 7.03 -7.20
CA LEU A 52 15.27 7.13 -7.98
C LEU A 52 15.07 8.60 -8.38
N GLU A 53 14.66 8.82 -9.61
CA GLU A 53 14.26 10.15 -10.07
C GLU A 53 13.12 10.73 -9.21
N PRO A 54 12.99 12.04 -9.04
CA PRO A 54 12.01 12.65 -8.12
C PRO A 54 10.56 12.17 -8.35
N VAL A 55 10.16 11.97 -9.60
CA VAL A 55 8.82 11.47 -9.96
C VAL A 55 8.65 10.01 -9.55
N GLU A 56 9.64 9.16 -9.85
CA GLU A 56 9.67 7.75 -9.48
C GLU A 56 9.71 7.58 -7.95
N ARG A 57 10.44 8.43 -7.23
CA ARG A 57 10.50 8.42 -5.76
C ARG A 57 9.14 8.72 -5.13
N ARG A 58 8.39 9.70 -5.67
CA ARG A 58 7.02 10.00 -5.20
C ARG A 58 6.09 8.83 -5.43
N LEU A 59 6.09 8.28 -6.67
CA LEU A 59 5.29 7.10 -7.01
C LEU A 59 5.65 5.89 -6.14
N PHE A 60 6.93 5.61 -5.95
CA PHE A 60 7.42 4.53 -5.08
C PHE A 60 6.87 4.65 -3.65
N THR A 61 7.00 5.85 -3.07
CA THR A 61 6.56 6.12 -1.70
C THR A 61 5.04 5.95 -1.56
N GLU A 62 4.27 6.49 -2.50
CA GLU A 62 2.81 6.34 -2.59
C GLU A 62 2.41 4.87 -2.69
N LEU A 63 3.04 4.12 -3.58
CA LEU A 63 2.75 2.70 -3.79
C LEU A 63 2.98 1.87 -2.54
N VAL A 64 4.07 2.11 -1.81
CA VAL A 64 4.39 1.34 -0.59
C VAL A 64 3.43 1.69 0.54
N TYR A 65 3.32 2.98 0.89
CA TYR A 65 2.44 3.39 2.00
C TYR A 65 0.98 3.09 1.72
N GLY A 66 0.51 3.37 0.50
CA GLY A 66 -0.87 3.13 0.10
C GLY A 66 -1.24 1.65 0.13
N THR A 67 -0.37 0.77 -0.39
CA THR A 67 -0.60 -0.67 -0.35
C THR A 67 -0.64 -1.20 1.09
N VAL A 68 0.30 -0.78 1.94
CA VAL A 68 0.34 -1.21 3.35
C VAL A 68 -0.88 -0.70 4.12
N LYS A 69 -1.27 0.56 3.91
CA LYS A 69 -2.44 1.18 4.54
C LYS A 69 -3.73 0.46 4.15
N ALA A 70 -3.91 0.17 2.86
CA ALA A 70 -5.12 -0.44 2.33
C ALA A 70 -5.14 -1.99 2.41
N LEU A 71 -4.14 -2.63 3.01
CA LEU A 71 -3.88 -4.06 2.94
C LEU A 71 -5.13 -4.93 3.18
N GLY A 72 -5.85 -4.68 4.27
CA GLY A 72 -7.06 -5.45 4.61
C GLY A 72 -8.18 -5.28 3.58
N THR A 73 -8.35 -4.09 3.03
CA THR A 73 -9.36 -3.81 2.01
C THR A 73 -8.98 -4.41 0.66
N LEU A 74 -7.69 -4.38 0.32
CA LEU A 74 -7.17 -5.03 -0.89
C LEU A 74 -7.38 -6.55 -0.81
N ASP A 75 -7.07 -7.16 0.33
CA ASP A 75 -7.28 -8.59 0.53
C ASP A 75 -8.76 -8.97 0.43
N TRP A 76 -9.65 -8.20 1.06
CA TRP A 76 -11.10 -8.39 0.95
C TRP A 76 -11.60 -8.43 -0.50
N TYR A 77 -11.11 -7.55 -1.36
CA TYR A 77 -11.50 -7.55 -2.76
C TYR A 77 -10.81 -8.64 -3.58
N LEU A 78 -9.53 -8.91 -3.30
CA LEU A 78 -8.79 -9.96 -3.98
C LEU A 78 -9.37 -11.35 -3.68
N GLU A 79 -9.81 -11.62 -2.46
CA GLU A 79 -10.46 -12.89 -2.08
C GLU A 79 -11.69 -13.21 -2.92
N LYS A 80 -12.42 -12.19 -3.38
CA LYS A 80 -13.57 -12.36 -4.27
C LYS A 80 -13.18 -12.70 -5.73
N CYS A 81 -11.92 -12.49 -6.08
CA CYS A 81 -11.40 -12.67 -7.43
C CYS A 81 -10.53 -13.93 -7.60
N VAL A 82 -10.22 -14.63 -6.51
CA VAL A 82 -9.40 -15.84 -6.51
C VAL A 82 -10.22 -17.07 -6.15
N SER A 83 -9.82 -18.24 -6.67
CA SER A 83 -10.48 -19.51 -6.39
C SER A 83 -9.90 -20.26 -5.19
N ARG A 84 -8.83 -19.75 -4.59
CA ARG A 84 -8.14 -20.34 -3.44
C ARG A 84 -7.76 -19.26 -2.44
N PRO A 85 -7.64 -19.58 -1.13
CA PRO A 85 -7.28 -18.63 -0.10
C PRO A 85 -5.98 -17.88 -0.41
N LEU A 86 -5.91 -16.59 -0.06
CA LEU A 86 -4.74 -15.74 -0.34
C LEU A 86 -3.46 -16.27 0.35
N GLU A 87 -3.60 -16.90 1.51
CA GLU A 87 -2.49 -17.47 2.28
C GLU A 87 -1.79 -18.64 1.55
N GLN A 88 -2.48 -19.26 0.60
CA GLN A 88 -1.92 -20.35 -0.24
C GLN A 88 -1.17 -19.81 -1.46
N LEU A 89 -1.24 -18.51 -1.72
CA LEU A 89 -0.47 -17.91 -2.81
C LEU A 89 0.99 -17.75 -2.41
N GLU A 90 1.89 -17.84 -3.40
CA GLU A 90 3.28 -17.45 -3.17
C GLU A 90 3.33 -16.00 -2.69
N LYS A 91 4.00 -15.75 -1.58
CA LYS A 91 4.09 -14.40 -0.97
C LYS A 91 4.49 -13.30 -1.96
N PRO A 92 5.50 -13.48 -2.86
CA PRO A 92 5.83 -12.47 -3.85
C PRO A 92 4.72 -12.21 -4.87
N VAL A 93 3.95 -13.24 -5.24
CA VAL A 93 2.80 -13.11 -6.14
C VAL A 93 1.67 -12.35 -5.45
N LEU A 94 1.40 -12.65 -4.19
CA LEU A 94 0.40 -11.95 -3.39
C LEU A 94 0.79 -10.47 -3.20
N ALA A 95 2.06 -10.17 -2.91
CA ALA A 95 2.55 -8.80 -2.79
C ALA A 95 2.40 -8.03 -4.12
N ALA A 96 2.69 -8.66 -5.27
CA ALA A 96 2.47 -8.07 -6.59
C ALA A 96 0.98 -7.83 -6.88
N LEU A 97 0.08 -8.74 -6.48
CA LEU A 97 -1.36 -8.57 -6.58
C LEU A 97 -1.85 -7.38 -5.75
N ARG A 98 -1.44 -7.28 -4.47
CA ARG A 98 -1.80 -6.18 -3.57
C ARG A 98 -1.34 -4.83 -4.11
N LEU A 99 -0.08 -4.73 -4.53
CA LEU A 99 0.50 -3.54 -5.17
C LEU A 99 -0.28 -3.09 -6.40
N SER A 100 -0.71 -4.05 -7.22
CA SER A 100 -1.41 -3.75 -8.46
C SER A 100 -2.89 -3.45 -8.23
N ALA A 101 -3.54 -4.14 -7.29
CA ALA A 101 -4.90 -3.83 -6.86
C ALA A 101 -4.98 -2.42 -6.26
N TYR A 102 -3.98 -1.99 -5.48
CA TYR A 102 -3.91 -0.63 -4.98
C TYR A 102 -3.91 0.41 -6.12
N GLN A 103 -3.11 0.19 -7.16
CA GLN A 103 -3.08 1.07 -8.32
C GLN A 103 -4.44 1.13 -9.04
N LEU A 104 -5.11 -0.01 -9.20
CA LEU A 104 -6.41 -0.09 -9.89
C LEU A 104 -7.55 0.57 -9.11
N LEU A 105 -7.53 0.48 -7.78
CA LEU A 105 -8.65 0.91 -6.94
C LEU A 105 -8.49 2.33 -6.39
N TYR A 106 -7.26 2.81 -6.22
CA TYR A 106 -6.98 4.07 -5.52
C TYR A 106 -6.17 5.09 -6.32
N MET A 107 -5.60 4.71 -7.48
CA MET A 107 -4.76 5.63 -8.27
C MET A 107 -5.42 5.95 -9.62
N GLU A 108 -6.38 6.85 -9.63
CA GLU A 108 -7.17 7.24 -10.82
C GLU A 108 -6.31 7.71 -12.01
N ARG A 109 -5.13 8.28 -11.74
CA ARG A 109 -4.21 8.77 -12.78
C ARG A 109 -3.44 7.65 -13.49
N ILE A 110 -3.50 6.41 -12.99
CA ILE A 110 -2.83 5.27 -13.63
C ILE A 110 -3.85 4.51 -14.49
N PRO A 111 -3.64 4.43 -15.81
CA PRO A 111 -4.51 3.63 -16.67
C PRO A 111 -4.53 2.16 -16.23
N ALA A 112 -5.71 1.56 -16.15
CA ALA A 112 -5.86 0.17 -15.71
C ALA A 112 -5.04 -0.81 -16.56
N SER A 113 -4.94 -0.58 -17.87
CA SER A 113 -4.11 -1.40 -18.77
C SER A 113 -2.62 -1.33 -18.40
N ALA A 114 -2.13 -0.14 -18.03
CA ALA A 114 -0.74 0.04 -17.60
C ALA A 114 -0.47 -0.69 -16.28
N ALA A 115 -1.37 -0.55 -15.28
CA ALA A 115 -1.25 -1.26 -14.01
C ALA A 115 -1.24 -2.78 -14.19
N CYS A 116 -2.12 -3.34 -15.02
CA CYS A 116 -2.17 -4.78 -15.32
C CYS A 116 -0.90 -5.26 -16.05
N ASN A 117 -0.41 -4.51 -17.04
CA ASN A 117 0.79 -4.87 -17.78
C ASN A 117 2.03 -4.90 -16.89
N GLU A 118 2.19 -3.89 -16.03
CA GLU A 118 3.30 -3.86 -15.08
C GLU A 118 3.18 -4.96 -14.01
N ALA A 119 1.97 -5.28 -13.54
CA ALA A 119 1.73 -6.40 -12.64
C ALA A 119 2.22 -7.74 -13.22
N VAL A 120 1.92 -7.99 -14.49
CA VAL A 120 2.35 -9.20 -15.21
C VAL A 120 3.88 -9.27 -15.30
N LYS A 121 4.54 -8.14 -15.60
CA LYS A 121 6.03 -8.06 -15.61
C LYS A 121 6.61 -8.36 -14.24
N LEU A 122 6.08 -7.74 -13.19
CA LEU A 122 6.52 -7.98 -11.81
C LEU A 122 6.35 -9.45 -11.42
N ALA A 123 5.19 -10.05 -11.72
CA ALA A 123 4.94 -11.46 -11.42
C ALA A 123 5.93 -12.40 -12.11
N ARG A 124 6.31 -12.13 -13.37
CA ARG A 124 7.37 -12.87 -14.07
C ARG A 124 8.74 -12.75 -13.39
N CYS A 125 9.06 -11.58 -12.86
CA CYS A 125 10.34 -11.36 -12.17
C CYS A 125 10.44 -12.16 -10.87
N VAL A 126 9.34 -12.29 -10.12
CA VAL A 126 9.34 -12.88 -8.77
C VAL A 126 8.90 -14.34 -8.74
N SER A 127 8.27 -14.85 -9.82
CA SER A 127 7.80 -16.23 -9.91
C SER A 127 7.97 -16.78 -11.35
N HIS A 128 6.95 -17.38 -11.92
CA HIS A 128 6.99 -18.04 -13.24
C HIS A 128 5.84 -17.55 -14.15
N GLU A 129 5.85 -17.97 -15.42
CA GLU A 129 4.85 -17.52 -16.42
C GLU A 129 3.40 -17.88 -16.04
N GLY A 130 3.19 -19.01 -15.36
CA GLY A 130 1.87 -19.38 -14.84
C GLY A 130 1.35 -18.37 -13.81
N SER A 131 2.22 -17.86 -12.93
CA SER A 131 1.89 -16.82 -11.96
C SER A 131 1.56 -15.48 -12.64
N ALA A 132 2.25 -15.14 -13.72
CA ALA A 132 1.95 -13.95 -14.51
C ALA A 132 0.56 -14.01 -15.17
N LYS A 133 0.19 -15.17 -15.74
CA LYS A 133 -1.15 -15.41 -16.28
C LYS A 133 -2.22 -15.35 -15.20
N PHE A 134 -1.95 -15.95 -14.03
CA PHE A 134 -2.84 -15.90 -12.87
C PHE A 134 -3.07 -14.46 -12.39
N VAL A 135 -2.01 -13.69 -12.17
CA VAL A 135 -2.10 -12.26 -11.76
C VAL A 135 -2.94 -11.45 -12.76
N ASN A 136 -2.71 -11.63 -14.06
CA ASN A 136 -3.51 -10.95 -15.08
C ASN A 136 -5.00 -11.34 -15.00
N GLY A 137 -5.31 -12.61 -14.81
CA GLY A 137 -6.69 -13.10 -14.66
C GLY A 137 -7.40 -12.49 -13.45
N VAL A 138 -6.74 -12.49 -12.29
CA VAL A 138 -7.27 -11.91 -11.03
C VAL A 138 -7.53 -10.41 -11.18
N LEU A 139 -6.56 -9.64 -11.70
CA LEU A 139 -6.71 -8.18 -11.86
C LEU A 139 -7.77 -7.80 -12.88
N ARG A 140 -7.93 -8.56 -13.96
CA ARG A 140 -9.05 -8.38 -14.89
C ARG A 140 -10.40 -8.72 -14.26
N GLY A 141 -10.45 -9.74 -13.40
CA GLY A 141 -11.61 -10.05 -12.57
C GLY A 141 -11.99 -8.89 -11.66
N LEU A 142 -11.02 -8.34 -10.94
CA LEU A 142 -11.19 -7.19 -10.07
C LEU A 142 -11.74 -5.97 -10.83
N LEU A 143 -11.18 -5.66 -11.99
CA LEU A 143 -11.67 -4.56 -12.83
C LEU A 143 -13.11 -4.75 -13.30
N ARG A 144 -13.49 -5.98 -13.70
CA ARG A 144 -14.88 -6.26 -14.10
C ARG A 144 -15.85 -6.05 -12.94
N GLN A 145 -15.51 -6.55 -11.74
CA GLN A 145 -16.34 -6.35 -10.55
C GLN A 145 -16.43 -4.86 -10.16
N GLN A 146 -15.34 -4.11 -10.29
CA GLN A 146 -15.35 -2.66 -10.06
C GLN A 146 -16.27 -1.93 -11.04
N GLN A 147 -16.19 -2.23 -12.33
CA GLN A 147 -17.04 -1.65 -13.37
C GLN A 147 -18.51 -2.02 -13.21
N ALA A 148 -18.78 -3.26 -12.80
CA ALA A 148 -20.14 -3.74 -12.49
C ALA A 148 -20.68 -3.21 -11.16
N LYS A 149 -19.87 -2.48 -10.36
CA LYS A 149 -20.18 -2.03 -8.99
C LYS A 149 -20.50 -3.18 -8.02
N GLU A 150 -19.90 -4.33 -8.27
CA GLU A 150 -20.08 -5.56 -7.47
C GLU A 150 -19.08 -5.65 -6.30
N LEU A 151 -18.10 -4.74 -6.22
CA LEU A 151 -17.15 -4.67 -5.11
C LEU A 151 -17.84 -4.12 -3.85
N ALA A 152 -18.70 -4.95 -3.25
CA ALA A 152 -19.42 -4.58 -2.05
C ALA A 152 -18.57 -4.79 -0.79
N LEU A 153 -18.65 -3.85 0.14
CA LEU A 153 -18.21 -4.02 1.54
C LEU A 153 -19.23 -4.87 2.31
N PRO A 154 -18.90 -5.35 3.51
CA PRO A 154 -19.90 -5.99 4.39
C PRO A 154 -21.10 -5.08 4.61
N ASP A 155 -22.26 -5.69 4.93
CA ASP A 155 -23.43 -4.93 5.33
C ASP A 155 -23.13 -4.17 6.64
N PRO A 156 -23.26 -2.83 6.65
CA PRO A 156 -22.99 -2.00 7.82
C PRO A 156 -23.96 -2.24 8.98
N GLU A 157 -25.12 -2.87 8.75
CA GLU A 157 -26.07 -3.24 9.80
C GLU A 157 -25.73 -4.59 10.43
N ALA A 158 -25.13 -5.51 9.66
CA ALA A 158 -24.71 -6.81 10.15
C ALA A 158 -23.31 -6.80 10.80
N ASP A 159 -22.39 -5.99 10.29
CA ASP A 159 -21.00 -5.88 10.77
C ASP A 159 -20.45 -4.46 10.59
N ASP A 160 -20.86 -3.56 11.47
CA ASP A 160 -20.41 -2.15 11.43
C ASP A 160 -18.88 -2.02 11.60
N ALA A 161 -18.26 -2.82 12.47
CA ALA A 161 -16.81 -2.80 12.67
C ALA A 161 -16.05 -3.29 11.44
N GLY A 162 -16.52 -4.32 10.76
CA GLY A 162 -15.94 -4.82 9.52
C GLY A 162 -16.13 -3.84 8.38
N TYR A 163 -17.33 -3.30 8.24
CA TYR A 163 -17.63 -2.27 7.25
C TYR A 163 -16.71 -1.05 7.37
N LEU A 164 -16.64 -0.46 8.58
CA LEU A 164 -15.81 0.73 8.84
C LEU A 164 -14.32 0.44 8.67
N ALA A 165 -13.86 -0.74 9.12
CA ALA A 165 -12.47 -1.14 8.98
C ALA A 165 -12.03 -1.18 7.51
N LEU A 166 -12.85 -1.79 6.66
CA LEU A 166 -12.56 -1.90 5.22
C LEU A 166 -12.77 -0.56 4.48
N LYS A 167 -13.83 0.17 4.80
CA LYS A 167 -14.13 1.47 4.20
C LYS A 167 -13.01 2.49 4.41
N TYR A 168 -12.46 2.52 5.63
CA TYR A 168 -11.45 3.49 6.03
C TYR A 168 -10.03 2.92 6.13
N CYS A 169 -9.81 1.67 5.71
CA CYS A 169 -8.50 1.03 5.72
C CYS A 169 -7.83 1.02 7.11
N HIS A 170 -8.59 0.62 8.13
CA HIS A 170 -8.09 0.49 9.50
C HIS A 170 -8.22 -0.94 10.01
N PRO A 171 -7.35 -1.39 10.92
CA PRO A 171 -7.47 -2.71 11.53
C PRO A 171 -8.80 -2.86 12.28
N ARG A 172 -9.53 -3.96 12.05
CA ARG A 172 -10.85 -4.20 12.67
C ARG A 172 -10.83 -4.12 14.20
N TRP A 173 -9.74 -4.63 14.83
CA TRP A 173 -9.60 -4.58 16.29
C TRP A 173 -9.57 -3.13 16.82
N LEU A 174 -8.95 -2.21 16.08
CA LEU A 174 -8.85 -0.80 16.44
C LEU A 174 -10.21 -0.11 16.30
N VAL A 175 -10.93 -0.39 15.21
CA VAL A 175 -12.31 0.11 15.01
C VAL A 175 -13.23 -0.37 16.15
N LYS A 176 -13.19 -1.67 16.48
CA LYS A 176 -13.95 -2.21 17.62
C LYS A 176 -13.64 -1.51 18.93
N ARG A 177 -12.37 -1.17 19.18
CA ARG A 177 -11.95 -0.45 20.38
C ARG A 177 -12.57 0.95 20.46
N TRP A 178 -12.76 1.62 19.33
CA TRP A 178 -13.32 2.97 19.28
C TRP A 178 -14.85 3.02 19.27
N LEU A 179 -15.49 2.01 18.69
CA LEU A 179 -16.96 1.92 18.66
C LEU A 179 -17.60 1.96 20.05
N GLY A 180 -16.99 1.34 21.06
CA GLY A 180 -17.51 1.34 22.41
C GLY A 180 -17.68 2.74 23.01
N PRO A 181 -16.59 3.52 23.19
CA PRO A 181 -16.65 4.82 23.82
C PRO A 181 -17.25 5.94 22.95
N TRP A 182 -17.14 5.87 21.62
CA TRP A 182 -17.48 6.98 20.72
C TRP A 182 -18.69 6.70 19.83
N GLY A 183 -19.25 5.51 19.88
CA GLY A 183 -20.33 5.10 18.99
C GLY A 183 -19.94 5.07 17.52
N LYS A 184 -20.88 4.69 16.63
CA LYS A 184 -20.64 4.55 15.19
C LYS A 184 -20.25 5.88 14.53
N ALA A 185 -21.03 6.94 14.77
CA ALA A 185 -20.78 8.25 14.15
C ALA A 185 -19.44 8.89 14.57
N GLY A 186 -19.11 8.84 15.87
CA GLY A 186 -17.83 9.36 16.37
C GLY A 186 -16.65 8.57 15.88
N THR A 187 -16.76 7.24 15.82
CA THR A 187 -15.71 6.36 15.26
C THR A 187 -15.52 6.64 13.78
N GLU A 188 -16.60 6.76 13.01
CA GLU A 188 -16.51 7.03 11.57
C GLU A 188 -15.84 8.38 11.29
N ALA A 189 -16.20 9.43 12.04
CA ALA A 189 -15.56 10.75 11.93
C ALA A 189 -14.05 10.69 12.23
N LEU A 190 -13.64 9.93 13.26
CA LEU A 190 -12.22 9.73 13.58
C LEU A 190 -11.48 8.99 12.48
N LEU A 191 -12.06 7.90 11.95
CA LEU A 191 -11.47 7.12 10.87
C LEU A 191 -11.28 7.96 9.60
N ALA A 192 -12.29 8.79 9.27
CA ALA A 192 -12.21 9.73 8.15
C ALA A 192 -11.09 10.76 8.37
N PHE A 193 -11.03 11.36 9.57
CA PHE A 193 -10.00 12.33 9.95
C PHE A 193 -8.60 11.74 9.86
N ASN A 194 -8.38 10.51 10.35
CA ASN A 194 -7.09 9.81 10.28
C ASN A 194 -6.62 9.56 8.83
N ASN A 195 -7.52 9.61 7.86
CA ASN A 195 -7.21 9.46 6.45
C ASN A 195 -6.91 10.77 5.73
N THR A 196 -7.11 11.92 6.39
CA THR A 196 -6.72 13.21 5.84
C THR A 196 -5.19 13.37 5.85
N SER A 197 -4.68 14.24 4.98
CA SER A 197 -3.26 14.60 5.01
C SER A 197 -2.94 15.31 6.33
N ALA A 198 -1.93 14.83 7.05
CA ALA A 198 -1.48 15.50 8.25
C ALA A 198 -0.83 16.85 7.88
N PRO A 199 -1.13 17.94 8.61
CA PRO A 199 -0.43 19.19 8.44
C PRO A 199 1.05 19.02 8.83
N ILE A 200 1.93 19.73 8.13
CA ILE A 200 3.34 19.78 8.51
C ILE A 200 3.45 20.68 9.74
N CYS A 201 3.86 20.10 10.86
CA CYS A 201 4.10 20.85 12.10
C CYS A 201 5.59 21.00 12.35
N LEU A 202 6.06 22.24 12.47
CA LEU A 202 7.44 22.57 12.81
C LEU A 202 7.53 23.10 14.23
N ARG A 203 8.55 22.69 14.96
CA ARG A 203 8.89 23.27 16.28
C ARG A 203 10.04 24.25 16.11
N THR A 204 9.77 25.52 16.37
CA THR A 204 10.80 26.55 16.36
C THR A 204 11.86 26.28 17.45
N ASN A 205 13.13 26.29 17.06
CA ASN A 205 14.22 26.37 18.03
C ASN A 205 14.41 27.83 18.47
N THR A 206 13.79 28.21 19.56
CA THR A 206 13.79 29.58 20.07
C THR A 206 15.15 30.08 20.54
N LEU A 207 16.16 29.21 20.63
CA LEU A 207 17.55 29.60 20.87
C LEU A 207 18.25 30.13 19.61
N VAL A 208 17.69 29.85 18.42
CA VAL A 208 18.29 30.21 17.12
C VAL A 208 17.48 31.27 16.41
N ILE A 209 16.13 31.15 16.43
CA ILE A 209 15.23 32.02 15.69
C ILE A 209 13.90 32.15 16.43
N THR A 210 13.26 33.34 16.36
CA THR A 210 11.90 33.50 16.91
C THR A 210 10.86 32.85 15.99
N ARG A 211 9.68 32.57 16.55
CA ARG A 211 8.59 31.97 15.76
C ARG A 211 8.15 32.87 14.61
N GLU A 212 8.07 34.16 14.89
CA GLU A 212 7.65 35.20 13.92
C GLU A 212 8.63 35.26 12.75
N ARG A 213 9.91 35.30 13.06
CA ARG A 213 10.97 35.32 12.03
C ARG A 213 11.00 34.04 11.18
N LEU A 214 10.81 32.89 11.82
CA LEU A 214 10.73 31.61 11.08
C LEU A 214 9.51 31.58 10.14
N LEU A 215 8.35 32.13 10.58
CA LEU A 215 7.17 32.22 9.71
C LEU A 215 7.39 33.13 8.50
N GLU A 216 8.09 34.28 8.67
CA GLU A 216 8.46 35.17 7.56
C GLU A 216 9.34 34.44 6.56
N GLU A 217 10.41 33.77 7.01
CA GLU A 217 11.31 33.02 6.16
C GLU A 217 10.63 31.84 5.42
N LEU A 218 9.71 31.15 6.09
CA LEU A 218 8.92 30.09 5.45
C LEU A 218 7.94 30.62 4.41
N ALA A 219 7.32 31.78 4.67
CA ALA A 219 6.43 32.43 3.72
C ALA A 219 7.17 32.88 2.45
N GLU A 220 8.41 33.39 2.59
CA GLU A 220 9.28 33.73 1.45
C GLU A 220 9.62 32.48 0.59
N LEU A 221 9.66 31.29 1.20
CA LEU A 221 9.86 30.01 0.51
C LEU A 221 8.56 29.41 -0.06
N GLY A 222 7.42 30.11 0.06
CA GLY A 222 6.13 29.66 -0.43
C GLY A 222 5.43 28.62 0.44
N ALA A 223 5.78 28.53 1.72
CA ALA A 223 5.04 27.71 2.67
C ALA A 223 3.76 28.44 3.12
N GLU A 224 2.62 27.76 3.09
CA GLU A 224 1.30 28.20 3.59
C GLU A 224 0.99 27.64 4.98
#